data_4e9dfcc3f7e6249c31e9ae76c154d895
#
_entry.id   4e9dfcc3f7e6249c31e9ae76c154d895
#
_cell.length_a   1.000
_cell.length_b   1.000
_cell.length_c   1.000
_cell.angle_alpha   90.00
_cell.angle_beta   90.00
_cell.angle_gamma   90.00
#
_symmetry.space_group_name_H-M   'P 1'
#
loop_
_entity.id
_entity.type
_entity.pdbx_description
1 polymer ?
#
loop_
_entity_poly.entity_id
_entity_poly.type
_entity_poly.pdbx_seq_one_letter_code
_entity_poly.pdbx_strand_id
1 'polypeptide(L)'
;MAMAITKRGQEPDDRAHPRSTAELRQWVLSELPLSPDQAAHLLEIIELIVARQRQLVEESKHEAMRAMSEGFAAKMERLQRQLTEKDVTVSNIARYFEEVVAELTEKSHRDPKTKLLNFDWFMERVESFLAVEQRVRWCGVGVVDITSFKWYNDTLGHAVGDRIIERVARVLADQIRSEDFLAMERGAEARDLHARFGGDEFCFLIPDLPGCAEALEIAQRFKTAVEAHDWTQDERRLASRPVQVDVGVVCLRLGPVGERRGVARKLAAELIQRADKLMYEAKGRQSPHVHSAAVRVVQGNLADIPNQDALFRDCGTRKAGRR
;
A
#
# COMPACT_ATOMS: atom_id res chain seq x y z
N MET A 1 -73.05 -5.28 3.23
CA MET A 1 -74.44 -5.27 2.76
C MET A 1 -74.43 -5.82 1.34
N ALA A 2 -74.86 -7.03 1.21
CA ALA A 2 -74.79 -7.84 0.00
C ALA A 2 -75.95 -7.51 -0.94
N MET A 3 -75.73 -7.56 -2.20
CA MET A 3 -76.77 -7.85 -3.18
C MET A 3 -76.27 -8.72 -4.27
N ALA A 4 -76.63 -9.98 -4.15
CA ALA A 4 -76.55 -11.01 -5.20
C ALA A 4 -77.54 -10.67 -6.29
N ILE A 5 -77.10 -10.57 -7.54
CA ILE A 5 -77.96 -10.59 -8.70
C ILE A 5 -77.61 -11.85 -9.51
N THR A 6 -78.45 -12.85 -9.25
CA THR A 6 -78.55 -14.08 -10.04
C THR A 6 -79.24 -13.70 -11.37
N LYS A 7 -78.54 -13.78 -12.49
CA LYS A 7 -79.17 -13.89 -13.81
C LYS A 7 -78.90 -15.28 -14.36
N ARG A 8 -79.93 -16.09 -14.39
CA ARG A 8 -80.06 -17.28 -15.24
C ARG A 8 -79.93 -16.78 -16.70
N GLY A 9 -78.84 -17.06 -17.33
CA GLY A 9 -78.72 -16.98 -18.81
C GLY A 9 -78.87 -18.36 -19.36
N GLN A 10 -79.77 -18.49 -20.28
CA GLN A 10 -79.99 -19.66 -21.10
C GLN A 10 -78.68 -20.16 -21.67
N GLU A 11 -78.42 -21.44 -21.52
CA GLU A 11 -77.39 -22.14 -22.30
C GLU A 11 -77.72 -22.01 -23.80
N PRO A 12 -76.78 -21.59 -24.61
CA PRO A 12 -76.98 -21.62 -26.06
C PRO A 12 -76.95 -23.08 -26.53
N ASP A 13 -77.93 -23.42 -27.33
CA ASP A 13 -78.10 -24.65 -28.06
C ASP A 13 -76.74 -25.21 -28.56
N ASP A 14 -76.33 -26.34 -27.97
CA ASP A 14 -75.04 -27.01 -28.27
C ASP A 14 -75.14 -27.81 -29.56
N ARG A 15 -75.52 -27.11 -30.64
CA ARG A 15 -75.29 -27.63 -32.01
C ARG A 15 -73.80 -27.53 -32.26
N ALA A 16 -73.16 -28.67 -32.28
CA ALA A 16 -71.72 -28.81 -32.43
C ALA A 16 -71.21 -28.03 -33.65
N HIS A 17 -70.75 -26.80 -33.41
CA HIS A 17 -70.02 -26.07 -34.42
C HIS A 17 -68.73 -26.80 -34.77
N PRO A 18 -68.44 -26.96 -36.08
CA PRO A 18 -67.24 -27.67 -36.51
C PRO A 18 -65.96 -27.01 -35.88
N ARG A 19 -65.14 -27.82 -35.21
CA ARG A 19 -63.92 -27.37 -34.54
C ARG A 19 -62.65 -27.54 -35.38
N SER A 20 -62.78 -28.22 -36.50
CA SER A 20 -61.68 -28.40 -37.45
C SER A 20 -62.15 -28.14 -38.90
N THR A 21 -61.18 -27.87 -39.78
CA THR A 21 -61.42 -27.65 -41.20
C THR A 21 -62.08 -28.91 -41.84
N ALA A 22 -61.72 -30.08 -41.38
CA ALA A 22 -62.30 -31.34 -41.84
C ALA A 22 -63.77 -31.48 -41.40
N GLU A 23 -64.08 -31.15 -40.15
CA GLU A 23 -65.44 -31.13 -39.64
C GLU A 23 -66.30 -30.07 -40.32
N LEU A 24 -65.77 -28.89 -40.59
CA LEU A 24 -66.43 -27.83 -41.30
C LEU A 24 -66.76 -28.26 -42.75
N ARG A 25 -65.85 -28.96 -43.39
CA ARG A 25 -66.04 -29.51 -44.74
C ARG A 25 -67.15 -30.53 -44.71
N GLN A 26 -67.19 -31.46 -43.77
CA GLN A 26 -68.21 -32.45 -43.64
C GLN A 26 -69.59 -31.83 -43.34
N TRP A 27 -69.61 -30.81 -42.45
CA TRP A 27 -70.82 -30.07 -42.10
C TRP A 27 -71.43 -29.30 -43.31
N VAL A 28 -70.60 -28.59 -44.10
CA VAL A 28 -71.03 -27.91 -45.32
C VAL A 28 -71.71 -28.89 -46.33
N LEU A 29 -71.12 -30.09 -46.44
CA LEU A 29 -71.62 -31.10 -47.39
C LEU A 29 -72.87 -31.79 -46.89
N SER A 30 -73.09 -31.90 -45.54
CA SER A 30 -74.25 -32.64 -45.02
C SER A 30 -75.43 -31.78 -44.61
N GLU A 31 -75.21 -30.58 -44.13
CA GLU A 31 -76.29 -29.76 -43.56
C GLU A 31 -76.77 -28.60 -44.41
N LEU A 32 -76.00 -28.21 -45.43
CA LEU A 32 -76.44 -27.13 -46.32
C LEU A 32 -77.12 -27.63 -47.60
N PRO A 33 -78.28 -27.04 -48.01
CA PRO A 33 -79.01 -27.46 -49.19
C PRO A 33 -78.37 -26.82 -50.46
N LEU A 34 -77.11 -27.20 -50.76
CA LEU A 34 -76.33 -26.70 -51.83
C LEU A 34 -76.17 -27.74 -52.97
N SER A 35 -76.08 -27.29 -54.21
CA SER A 35 -75.64 -28.22 -55.26
C SER A 35 -74.15 -28.57 -55.05
N PRO A 36 -73.68 -29.69 -55.64
CA PRO A 36 -72.28 -30.12 -55.47
C PRO A 36 -71.26 -29.02 -55.87
N ASP A 37 -71.55 -28.31 -56.95
CA ASP A 37 -70.70 -27.23 -57.41
C ASP A 37 -70.72 -26.00 -56.53
N GLN A 38 -71.87 -25.67 -55.93
CA GLN A 38 -71.99 -24.59 -54.94
C GLN A 38 -71.26 -24.94 -53.60
N ALA A 39 -71.37 -26.18 -53.17
CA ALA A 39 -70.67 -26.66 -51.96
C ALA A 39 -69.15 -26.65 -52.20
N ALA A 40 -68.66 -27.08 -53.34
CA ALA A 40 -67.24 -27.05 -53.67
C ALA A 40 -66.70 -25.60 -53.72
N HIS A 41 -67.42 -24.67 -54.36
CA HIS A 41 -66.98 -23.26 -54.36
C HIS A 41 -67.01 -22.60 -53.00
N LEU A 42 -68.01 -22.91 -52.14
CA LEU A 42 -68.06 -22.39 -50.79
C LEU A 42 -66.89 -22.92 -49.95
N LEU A 43 -66.54 -24.21 -50.10
CA LEU A 43 -65.40 -24.81 -49.41
C LEU A 43 -64.05 -24.19 -49.82
N GLU A 44 -63.88 -23.88 -51.12
CA GLU A 44 -62.71 -23.21 -51.65
C GLU A 44 -62.55 -21.80 -51.03
N ILE A 45 -63.66 -21.04 -50.95
CA ILE A 45 -63.64 -19.71 -50.28
C ILE A 45 -63.31 -19.85 -48.79
N ILE A 46 -63.84 -20.81 -48.11
CA ILE A 46 -63.57 -21.05 -46.66
C ILE A 46 -62.06 -21.40 -46.45
N GLU A 47 -61.54 -22.30 -47.32
CA GLU A 47 -60.14 -22.68 -47.28
C GLU A 47 -59.19 -21.45 -47.49
N LEU A 48 -59.56 -20.60 -48.45
CA LEU A 48 -58.84 -19.36 -48.76
C LEU A 48 -58.87 -18.38 -47.55
N ILE A 49 -60.08 -18.23 -46.95
CA ILE A 49 -60.21 -17.39 -45.75
C ILE A 49 -59.38 -17.92 -44.58
N VAL A 50 -59.44 -19.26 -44.29
CA VAL A 50 -58.65 -19.86 -43.23
C VAL A 50 -57.16 -19.76 -43.47
N ALA A 51 -56.73 -19.99 -44.73
CA ALA A 51 -55.31 -19.81 -45.10
C ALA A 51 -54.87 -18.36 -44.89
N ARG A 52 -55.69 -17.38 -45.30
CA ARG A 52 -55.39 -15.95 -45.10
C ARG A 52 -55.34 -15.59 -43.60
N GLN A 53 -56.26 -16.09 -42.77
CA GLN A 53 -56.23 -15.86 -41.32
C GLN A 53 -54.98 -16.44 -40.67
N ARG A 54 -54.60 -17.68 -41.04
CA ARG A 54 -53.34 -18.28 -40.55
C ARG A 54 -52.14 -17.45 -40.94
N GLN A 55 -52.04 -16.96 -42.16
CA GLN A 55 -50.96 -16.12 -42.60
C GLN A 55 -50.89 -14.83 -41.78
N LEU A 56 -52.02 -14.15 -41.55
CA LEU A 56 -52.06 -12.92 -40.73
C LEU A 56 -51.64 -13.16 -39.29
N VAL A 57 -52.03 -14.29 -38.71
CA VAL A 57 -51.61 -14.66 -37.35
C VAL A 57 -50.09 -14.90 -37.27
N GLU A 58 -49.52 -15.61 -38.24
CA GLU A 58 -48.08 -15.85 -38.28
C GLU A 58 -47.31 -14.56 -38.56
N GLU A 59 -47.77 -13.67 -39.44
CA GLU A 59 -47.18 -12.35 -39.67
C GLU A 59 -47.20 -11.51 -38.39
N SER A 60 -48.32 -11.42 -37.69
CA SER A 60 -48.45 -10.71 -36.40
C SER A 60 -47.55 -11.28 -35.32
N LYS A 61 -47.45 -12.63 -35.25
CA LYS A 61 -46.55 -13.30 -34.30
C LYS A 61 -45.08 -13.01 -34.59
N HIS A 62 -44.68 -12.99 -35.86
CA HIS A 62 -43.32 -12.64 -36.25
C HIS A 62 -42.99 -11.17 -35.95
N GLU A 63 -43.93 -10.25 -36.17
CA GLU A 63 -43.76 -8.83 -35.83
C GLU A 63 -43.63 -8.64 -34.30
N ALA A 64 -44.49 -9.28 -33.52
CA ALA A 64 -44.42 -9.22 -32.08
C ALA A 64 -43.07 -9.79 -31.51
N MET A 65 -42.60 -10.89 -32.14
CA MET A 65 -41.35 -11.52 -31.76
C MET A 65 -40.13 -10.65 -32.11
N ARG A 66 -40.14 -9.96 -33.26
CA ARG A 66 -39.13 -8.97 -33.65
C ARG A 66 -39.13 -7.80 -32.70
N ALA A 67 -40.27 -7.18 -32.41
CA ALA A 67 -40.39 -6.05 -31.50
C ALA A 67 -39.89 -6.41 -30.07
N MET A 68 -40.21 -7.62 -29.61
CA MET A 68 -39.72 -8.12 -28.31
C MET A 68 -38.20 -8.34 -28.30
N SER A 69 -37.64 -8.90 -29.38
CA SER A 69 -36.20 -9.11 -29.55
C SER A 69 -35.43 -7.80 -29.58
N GLU A 70 -35.92 -6.81 -30.36
CA GLU A 70 -35.33 -5.48 -30.44
C GLU A 70 -35.39 -4.74 -29.09
N GLY A 71 -36.51 -4.80 -28.41
CA GLY A 71 -36.67 -4.24 -27.07
C GLY A 71 -35.75 -4.89 -26.04
N PHE A 72 -35.56 -6.20 -26.14
CA PHE A 72 -34.63 -6.91 -25.26
C PHE A 72 -33.18 -6.53 -25.56
N ALA A 73 -32.78 -6.46 -26.82
CA ALA A 73 -31.44 -6.04 -27.23
C ALA A 73 -31.12 -4.62 -26.75
N ALA A 74 -32.04 -3.67 -26.94
CA ALA A 74 -31.89 -2.30 -26.47
C ALA A 74 -31.73 -2.21 -24.95
N LYS A 75 -32.51 -3.02 -24.22
CA LYS A 75 -32.41 -3.10 -22.73
C LYS A 75 -31.07 -3.68 -22.29
N MET A 76 -30.58 -4.72 -22.94
CA MET A 76 -29.28 -5.32 -22.67
C MET A 76 -28.13 -4.33 -22.91
N GLU A 77 -28.17 -3.63 -24.04
CA GLU A 77 -27.16 -2.60 -24.35
C GLU A 77 -27.14 -1.48 -23.29
N ARG A 78 -28.32 -1.03 -22.85
CA ARG A 78 -28.42 -0.02 -21.78
C ARG A 78 -27.83 -0.53 -20.46
N LEU A 79 -28.12 -1.77 -20.07
CA LEU A 79 -27.57 -2.38 -18.86
C LEU A 79 -26.06 -2.54 -18.94
N GLN A 80 -25.53 -2.94 -20.11
CA GLN A 80 -24.08 -3.04 -20.30
C GLN A 80 -23.40 -1.68 -20.17
N ARG A 81 -23.95 -0.61 -20.74
CA ARG A 81 -23.42 0.75 -20.55
C ARG A 81 -23.43 1.16 -19.09
N GLN A 82 -24.52 0.92 -18.36
CA GLN A 82 -24.62 1.24 -16.93
C GLN A 82 -23.62 0.44 -16.09
N LEU A 83 -23.36 -0.82 -16.42
CA LEU A 83 -22.33 -1.63 -15.75
C LEU A 83 -20.94 -1.04 -16.00
N THR A 84 -20.61 -0.73 -17.24
CA THR A 84 -19.30 -0.13 -17.57
C THR A 84 -19.08 1.20 -16.85
N GLU A 85 -20.09 2.07 -16.80
CA GLU A 85 -20.01 3.34 -16.07
C GLU A 85 -19.79 3.12 -14.57
N LYS A 86 -20.48 2.12 -13.98
CA LYS A 86 -20.30 1.79 -12.58
C LYS A 86 -18.94 1.17 -12.27
N ASP A 87 -18.41 0.32 -13.16
CA ASP A 87 -17.08 -0.27 -13.03
C ASP A 87 -15.99 0.80 -13.05
N VAL A 88 -16.10 1.79 -13.95
CA VAL A 88 -15.20 2.95 -13.97
C VAL A 88 -15.29 3.75 -12.68
N THR A 89 -16.50 3.96 -12.17
CA THR A 89 -16.70 4.68 -10.90
C THR A 89 -16.07 3.94 -9.72
N VAL A 90 -16.28 2.62 -9.61
CA VAL A 90 -15.70 1.77 -8.55
C VAL A 90 -14.17 1.78 -8.63
N SER A 91 -13.61 1.67 -9.84
CA SER A 91 -12.16 1.72 -10.05
C SER A 91 -11.55 3.06 -9.63
N ASN A 92 -12.23 4.17 -9.94
CA ASN A 92 -11.78 5.50 -9.51
C ASN A 92 -11.85 5.68 -7.98
N ILE A 93 -12.90 5.17 -7.34
CA ILE A 93 -13.03 5.18 -5.89
C ILE A 93 -11.94 4.32 -5.23
N ALA A 94 -11.68 3.12 -5.75
CA ALA A 94 -10.63 2.24 -5.23
C ALA A 94 -9.26 2.94 -5.30
N ARG A 95 -8.91 3.53 -6.45
CA ARG A 95 -7.65 4.28 -6.60
C ARG A 95 -7.55 5.46 -5.63
N TYR A 96 -8.64 6.22 -5.45
CA TYR A 96 -8.65 7.31 -4.47
C TYR A 96 -8.40 6.82 -3.04
N PHE A 97 -9.03 5.69 -2.65
CA PHE A 97 -8.78 5.10 -1.33
C PHE A 97 -7.34 4.60 -1.19
N GLU A 98 -6.77 4.00 -2.23
CA GLU A 98 -5.35 3.58 -2.23
C GLU A 98 -4.42 4.78 -2.03
N GLU A 99 -4.66 5.89 -2.74
CA GLU A 99 -3.90 7.14 -2.58
C GLU A 99 -4.03 7.72 -1.16
N VAL A 100 -5.25 7.78 -0.62
CA VAL A 100 -5.49 8.27 0.75
C VAL A 100 -4.85 7.37 1.81
N VAL A 101 -4.96 6.05 1.66
CA VAL A 101 -4.33 5.09 2.57
C VAL A 101 -2.81 5.22 2.49
N ALA A 102 -2.22 5.34 1.30
CA ALA A 102 -0.78 5.54 1.13
C ALA A 102 -0.32 6.85 1.80
N GLU A 103 -1.04 7.97 1.62
CA GLU A 103 -0.73 9.24 2.26
C GLU A 103 -0.83 9.18 3.79
N LEU A 104 -1.90 8.56 4.32
CA LEU A 104 -2.07 8.38 5.77
C LEU A 104 -1.00 7.48 6.36
N THR A 105 -0.63 6.42 5.65
CA THR A 105 0.42 5.49 6.04
C THR A 105 1.77 6.22 6.08
N GLU A 106 2.11 6.98 5.04
CA GLU A 106 3.35 7.76 5.03
C GLU A 106 3.40 8.80 6.16
N LYS A 107 2.30 9.51 6.42
CA LYS A 107 2.21 10.45 7.55
C LYS A 107 2.34 9.75 8.90
N SER A 108 1.81 8.53 9.03
CA SER A 108 1.91 7.73 10.26
C SER A 108 3.32 7.20 10.52
N HIS A 109 4.15 7.07 9.49
CA HIS A 109 5.52 6.54 9.61
C HIS A 109 6.56 7.61 9.95
N ARG A 110 6.17 8.89 9.96
CA ARG A 110 7.12 9.99 10.21
C ARG A 110 6.82 10.71 11.52
N ASP A 111 7.89 11.10 12.22
CA ASP A 111 7.79 12.02 13.35
C ASP A 111 7.29 13.38 12.87
N PRO A 112 6.22 13.94 13.46
CA PRO A 112 5.60 15.16 12.97
C PRO A 112 6.51 16.40 13.09
N LYS A 113 7.46 16.40 14.03
CA LYS A 113 8.38 17.52 14.30
C LYS A 113 9.59 17.48 13.36
N THR A 114 10.25 16.34 13.27
CA THR A 114 11.52 16.22 12.52
C THR A 114 11.35 15.76 11.08
N LYS A 115 10.20 15.18 10.73
CA LYS A 115 9.92 14.53 9.44
C LYS A 115 10.81 13.31 9.15
N LEU A 116 11.66 12.90 10.09
CA LEU A 116 12.34 11.63 10.06
C LEU A 116 11.33 10.49 10.29
N LEU A 117 11.76 9.25 10.12
CA LEU A 117 10.92 8.12 10.52
C LEU A 117 10.57 8.19 12.00
N ASN A 118 9.41 7.69 12.39
CA ASN A 118 9.13 7.39 13.79
C ASN A 118 9.87 6.10 14.20
N PHE A 119 10.04 5.90 15.49
CA PHE A 119 10.82 4.77 16.01
C PHE A 119 10.21 3.41 15.67
N ASP A 120 8.89 3.28 15.74
CA ASP A 120 8.22 2.01 15.48
C ASP A 120 8.46 1.55 14.03
N TRP A 121 8.30 2.46 13.08
CA TRP A 121 8.58 2.17 11.68
C TRP A 121 10.06 1.89 11.40
N PHE A 122 10.95 2.62 12.06
CA PHE A 122 12.38 2.34 11.98
C PHE A 122 12.71 0.92 12.45
N MET A 123 12.14 0.47 13.56
CA MET A 123 12.35 -0.88 14.08
C MET A 123 11.84 -1.96 13.13
N GLU A 124 10.68 -1.75 12.51
CA GLU A 124 10.13 -2.66 11.49
C GLU A 124 11.05 -2.75 10.27
N ARG A 125 11.65 -1.64 9.84
CA ARG A 125 12.60 -1.60 8.73
C ARG A 125 13.92 -2.31 9.08
N VAL A 126 14.45 -2.11 10.27
CA VAL A 126 15.66 -2.83 10.76
C VAL A 126 15.37 -4.33 10.84
N GLU A 127 14.22 -4.74 11.37
CA GLU A 127 13.78 -6.13 11.41
C GLU A 127 13.71 -6.73 10.01
N SER A 128 13.03 -6.06 9.08
CA SER A 128 12.90 -6.47 7.69
C SER A 128 14.26 -6.61 7.01
N PHE A 129 15.17 -5.64 7.22
CA PHE A 129 16.54 -5.70 6.71
C PHE A 129 17.29 -6.93 7.23
N LEU A 130 17.20 -7.22 8.52
CA LEU A 130 17.85 -8.39 9.13
C LEU A 130 17.25 -9.73 8.69
N ALA A 131 15.96 -9.76 8.33
CA ALA A 131 15.26 -10.98 7.94
C ALA A 131 15.52 -11.40 6.47
N VAL A 132 16.08 -10.51 5.65
CA VAL A 132 16.30 -10.75 4.21
C VAL A 132 17.78 -11.03 3.92
N GLU A 133 18.08 -11.80 2.87
CA GLU A 133 19.43 -12.01 2.39
C GLU A 133 20.04 -10.69 1.90
N GLN A 134 21.26 -10.40 2.38
CA GLN A 134 21.99 -9.22 2.02
C GLN A 134 23.27 -9.60 1.26
N ARG A 135 23.61 -8.83 0.23
CA ARG A 135 24.89 -8.97 -0.48
C ARG A 135 26.05 -8.35 0.29
N VAL A 136 25.74 -7.50 1.24
CA VAL A 136 26.70 -6.80 2.08
C VAL A 136 27.12 -7.65 3.27
N ARG A 137 28.32 -7.38 3.77
CA ARG A 137 28.87 -8.14 4.91
C ARG A 137 28.69 -7.41 6.24
N TRP A 138 28.59 -6.09 6.22
CA TRP A 138 28.51 -5.25 7.40
C TRP A 138 27.40 -4.22 7.29
N CYS A 139 26.79 -3.91 8.42
CA CYS A 139 25.89 -2.77 8.56
C CYS A 139 26.16 -2.06 9.88
N GLY A 140 25.80 -0.78 9.98
CA GLY A 140 25.91 0.02 11.19
C GLY A 140 24.53 0.37 11.73
N VAL A 141 24.30 0.18 13.04
CA VAL A 141 23.13 0.67 13.75
C VAL A 141 23.59 1.58 14.86
N GLY A 142 23.05 2.78 14.96
CA GLY A 142 23.49 3.73 15.97
C GLY A 142 22.38 4.55 16.60
N VAL A 143 22.73 5.17 17.74
CA VAL A 143 21.90 6.11 18.48
C VAL A 143 22.69 7.40 18.66
N VAL A 144 22.00 8.53 18.51
CA VAL A 144 22.53 9.90 18.67
C VAL A 144 21.65 10.60 19.71
N ASP A 145 22.28 11.30 20.65
CA ASP A 145 21.60 12.09 21.67
C ASP A 145 22.16 13.52 21.69
N ILE A 146 21.30 14.50 21.92
CA ILE A 146 21.75 15.91 22.03
C ILE A 146 22.33 16.14 23.41
N THR A 147 23.64 16.40 23.47
CA THR A 147 24.38 16.58 24.72
C THR A 147 23.77 17.65 25.59
N SER A 148 23.40 17.29 26.83
CA SER A 148 22.79 18.22 27.82
C SER A 148 21.50 18.92 27.32
N PHE A 149 20.65 18.27 26.55
CA PHE A 149 19.43 18.87 25.98
C PHE A 149 18.52 19.52 27.03
N LYS A 150 18.41 18.92 28.19
CA LYS A 150 17.64 19.50 29.30
C LYS A 150 18.10 20.92 29.64
N TRP A 151 19.41 21.21 29.61
CA TRP A 151 19.93 22.55 29.87
C TRP A 151 19.39 23.57 28.86
N TYR A 152 19.30 23.22 27.57
CA TYR A 152 18.75 24.12 26.54
C TYR A 152 17.29 24.41 26.81
N ASN A 153 16.50 23.40 27.16
CA ASN A 153 15.09 23.59 27.51
C ASN A 153 14.90 24.48 28.75
N ASP A 154 15.66 24.19 29.84
CA ASP A 154 15.52 24.88 31.10
C ASP A 154 16.02 26.36 31.00
N THR A 155 17.06 26.62 30.17
CA THR A 155 17.70 27.95 30.06
C THR A 155 17.12 28.79 28.94
N LEU A 156 16.79 28.18 27.80
CA LEU A 156 16.40 28.90 26.58
C LEU A 156 14.89 28.73 26.27
N GLY A 157 14.23 27.79 26.95
CA GLY A 157 12.81 27.46 26.77
C GLY A 157 12.56 26.39 25.71
N HIS A 158 11.43 25.69 25.87
CA HIS A 158 11.06 24.55 25.01
C HIS A 158 10.97 24.89 23.53
N ALA A 159 10.54 26.11 23.18
CA ALA A 159 10.50 26.54 21.78
C ALA A 159 11.88 26.58 21.10
N VAL A 160 12.94 26.89 21.86
CA VAL A 160 14.31 26.81 21.36
C VAL A 160 14.76 25.36 21.29
N GLY A 161 14.46 24.55 22.29
CA GLY A 161 14.72 23.12 22.27
C GLY A 161 14.09 22.42 21.07
N ASP A 162 12.85 22.77 20.75
CA ASP A 162 12.16 22.25 19.55
C ASP A 162 12.91 22.60 18.25
N ARG A 163 13.35 23.85 18.09
CA ARG A 163 14.16 24.25 16.94
C ARG A 163 15.51 23.51 16.85
N ILE A 164 16.14 23.27 18.01
CA ILE A 164 17.38 22.49 18.09
C ILE A 164 17.12 21.06 17.57
N ILE A 165 16.07 20.38 18.03
CA ILE A 165 15.70 19.04 17.57
C ILE A 165 15.49 19.03 16.05
N GLU A 166 14.69 19.95 15.51
CA GLU A 166 14.42 20.05 14.07
C GLU A 166 15.70 20.30 13.27
N ARG A 167 16.61 21.15 13.79
CA ARG A 167 17.86 21.46 13.11
C ARG A 167 18.83 20.27 13.12
N VAL A 168 19.00 19.61 14.26
CA VAL A 168 19.82 18.39 14.37
C VAL A 168 19.31 17.32 13.41
N ALA A 169 18.00 17.10 13.37
CA ALA A 169 17.40 16.14 12.44
C ALA A 169 17.75 16.43 10.98
N ARG A 170 17.72 17.70 10.55
CA ARG A 170 18.11 18.12 9.20
C ARG A 170 19.59 17.90 8.93
N VAL A 171 20.44 18.33 9.87
CA VAL A 171 21.89 18.16 9.74
C VAL A 171 22.25 16.68 9.60
N LEU A 172 21.66 15.80 10.40
CA LEU A 172 21.90 14.36 10.30
C LEU A 172 21.39 13.80 8.95
N ALA A 173 20.18 14.19 8.51
CA ALA A 173 19.64 13.75 7.23
C ALA A 173 20.50 14.20 6.04
N ASP A 174 21.04 15.40 6.08
CA ASP A 174 21.89 15.94 5.00
C ASP A 174 23.22 15.20 4.88
N GLN A 175 23.76 14.64 5.97
CA GLN A 175 25.00 13.87 5.94
C GLN A 175 24.91 12.56 5.16
N ILE A 176 23.73 11.99 5.04
CA ILE A 176 23.53 10.71 4.31
C ILE A 176 23.27 10.97 2.84
N ARG A 177 22.60 12.06 2.47
CA ARG A 177 22.24 12.35 1.07
C ARG A 177 23.42 12.62 0.17
N SER A 178 24.56 13.08 0.69
CA SER A 178 25.67 13.60 -0.14
C SER A 178 26.62 12.53 -0.67
N GLU A 179 26.80 11.40 0.00
CA GLU A 179 27.78 10.38 -0.40
C GLU A 179 27.15 9.02 -0.81
N ASP A 180 25.98 8.69 -0.28
CA ASP A 180 25.29 7.42 -0.57
C ASP A 180 24.44 7.46 -1.85
N PHE A 181 24.34 8.60 -2.53
CA PHE A 181 23.56 8.75 -3.76
C PHE A 181 24.05 7.84 -4.90
N LEU A 182 25.33 7.48 -4.93
CA LEU A 182 25.91 6.54 -5.91
C LEU A 182 25.63 5.06 -5.58
N ALA A 183 25.26 4.74 -4.35
CA ALA A 183 24.84 3.39 -3.94
C ALA A 183 23.34 3.14 -4.14
N MET A 184 22.56 4.19 -4.38
CA MET A 184 21.09 4.18 -4.48
C MET A 184 20.54 3.54 -5.75
N GLU A 185 21.31 3.28 -6.78
CA GLU A 185 20.82 2.64 -8.01
C GLU A 185 20.50 1.15 -7.87
N ARG A 186 20.76 0.51 -6.73
CA ARG A 186 20.69 -0.96 -6.58
C ARG A 186 19.53 -1.53 -5.77
N GLY A 187 18.55 -0.74 -5.37
CA GLY A 187 17.36 -1.28 -4.72
C GLY A 187 16.60 -0.27 -3.86
N ALA A 188 15.37 -0.01 -4.20
CA ALA A 188 14.50 0.97 -3.57
C ALA A 188 14.17 0.73 -2.07
N GLU A 189 14.65 -0.37 -1.48
CA GLU A 189 14.27 -0.80 -0.13
C GLU A 189 15.27 -0.47 0.98
N ALA A 190 16.50 -0.06 0.64
CA ALA A 190 17.57 0.20 1.61
C ALA A 190 17.88 1.68 1.81
N ARG A 191 16.89 2.57 1.64
CA ARG A 191 17.09 4.01 1.79
C ARG A 191 17.08 4.41 3.26
N ASP A 192 18.14 5.13 3.65
CA ASP A 192 18.27 6.02 4.81
C ASP A 192 17.27 5.82 5.94
N LEU A 193 17.62 4.99 6.88
CA LEU A 193 16.84 4.84 8.08
C LEU A 193 17.39 5.78 9.16
N HIS A 194 16.88 7.02 9.18
CA HIS A 194 16.98 7.90 10.32
C HIS A 194 15.61 8.02 10.94
N ALA A 195 15.57 7.86 12.25
CA ALA A 195 14.35 8.02 13.00
C ALA A 195 14.62 8.85 14.27
N ARG A 196 13.55 9.45 14.78
CA ARG A 196 13.56 10.00 16.12
C ARG A 196 13.13 8.90 17.08
N PHE A 197 14.01 8.57 18.01
CA PHE A 197 13.78 7.56 19.05
C PHE A 197 12.79 8.08 20.09
N GLY A 198 12.97 9.34 20.54
CA GLY A 198 12.12 10.05 21.47
C GLY A 198 12.83 11.29 22.02
N GLY A 199 12.11 12.28 22.50
CA GLY A 199 12.74 13.46 23.10
C GLY A 199 13.80 14.12 22.20
N ASP A 200 15.05 13.99 22.59
CA ASP A 200 16.27 14.49 21.95
C ASP A 200 17.15 13.40 21.34
N GLU A 201 16.63 12.17 21.24
CA GLU A 201 17.35 11.01 20.76
C GLU A 201 16.95 10.63 19.32
N PHE A 202 17.95 10.22 18.52
CA PHE A 202 17.78 9.77 17.15
C PHE A 202 18.45 8.42 16.97
N CYS A 203 17.97 7.63 15.99
CA CYS A 203 18.61 6.38 15.61
C CYS A 203 18.82 6.32 14.09
N PHE A 204 19.79 5.51 13.67
CA PHE A 204 20.11 5.33 12.27
C PHE A 204 20.54 3.89 11.96
N LEU A 205 20.29 3.47 10.73
CA LEU A 205 20.82 2.24 10.12
C LEU A 205 21.60 2.63 8.86
N ILE A 206 22.81 2.10 8.73
CA ILE A 206 23.62 2.15 7.53
C ILE A 206 23.69 0.73 6.98
N PRO A 207 22.96 0.42 5.91
CA PRO A 207 22.74 -0.97 5.48
C PRO A 207 23.92 -1.61 4.75
N ASP A 208 24.80 -0.80 4.15
CA ASP A 208 25.92 -1.27 3.33
C ASP A 208 27.23 -0.61 3.76
N LEU A 209 28.05 -1.37 4.46
CA LEU A 209 29.36 -0.94 4.89
C LEU A 209 30.44 -1.89 4.39
N PRO A 210 31.55 -1.38 3.87
CA PRO A 210 32.73 -2.21 3.52
C PRO A 210 33.42 -2.78 4.76
N GLY A 211 33.27 -2.14 5.94
CA GLY A 211 33.83 -2.59 7.22
C GLY A 211 33.38 -1.76 8.40
N CYS A 212 33.91 -2.06 9.57
CA CYS A 212 33.54 -1.36 10.81
C CYS A 212 34.11 0.06 10.89
N ALA A 213 35.23 0.31 10.28
CA ALA A 213 35.89 1.62 10.32
C ALA A 213 34.98 2.71 9.69
N GLU A 214 34.29 2.36 8.63
CA GLU A 214 33.34 3.26 7.95
C GLU A 214 32.12 3.59 8.83
N ALA A 215 31.64 2.63 9.66
CA ALA A 215 30.57 2.92 10.61
C ALA A 215 31.01 4.00 11.63
N LEU A 216 32.23 3.90 12.13
CA LEU A 216 32.81 4.90 13.03
C LEU A 216 33.01 6.24 12.33
N GLU A 217 33.52 6.26 11.10
CA GLU A 217 33.69 7.50 10.31
C GLU A 217 32.36 8.23 10.09
N ILE A 218 31.29 7.49 9.76
CA ILE A 218 29.95 8.06 9.56
C ILE A 218 29.44 8.65 10.88
N ALA A 219 29.59 7.93 11.99
CA ALA A 219 29.20 8.41 13.32
C ALA A 219 29.99 9.68 13.72
N GLN A 220 31.29 9.73 13.43
CA GLN A 220 32.12 10.93 13.64
C GLN A 220 31.70 12.08 12.74
N ARG A 221 31.32 11.79 11.49
CA ARG A 221 30.81 12.80 10.54
C ARG A 221 29.52 13.43 11.04
N PHE A 222 28.57 12.65 11.60
CA PHE A 222 27.36 13.18 12.23
C PHE A 222 27.69 14.16 13.36
N LYS A 223 28.56 13.76 14.29
CA LYS A 223 29.03 14.61 15.36
C LYS A 223 29.65 15.90 14.84
N THR A 224 30.60 15.79 13.91
CA THR A 224 31.31 16.93 13.33
C THR A 224 30.36 17.88 12.59
N ALA A 225 29.37 17.34 11.86
CA ALA A 225 28.40 18.16 11.13
C ALA A 225 27.51 18.98 12.08
N VAL A 226 27.07 18.38 13.18
CA VAL A 226 26.28 19.09 14.20
C VAL A 226 27.14 20.16 14.90
N GLU A 227 28.38 19.87 15.23
CA GLU A 227 29.31 20.82 15.89
C GLU A 227 29.72 21.95 14.96
N ALA A 228 29.86 21.69 13.66
CA ALA A 228 30.25 22.70 12.66
C ALA A 228 29.10 23.61 12.22
N HIS A 229 27.84 23.25 12.58
CA HIS A 229 26.69 24.08 12.24
C HIS A 229 26.73 25.42 12.97
N ASP A 230 26.43 26.53 12.25
CA ASP A 230 26.32 27.87 12.84
C ASP A 230 24.97 28.00 13.61
N TRP A 231 24.99 27.61 14.87
CA TRP A 231 23.80 27.63 15.75
C TRP A 231 23.29 29.03 16.05
N THR A 232 24.08 30.08 15.76
CA THR A 232 23.65 31.48 15.96
C THR A 232 22.52 31.88 15.03
N GLN A 233 22.40 31.20 13.88
CA GLN A 233 21.29 31.38 12.94
C GLN A 233 19.95 30.90 13.49
N ASP A 234 19.99 29.86 14.34
CA ASP A 234 18.79 29.32 14.96
C ASP A 234 18.44 30.06 16.27
N GLU A 235 19.44 30.40 17.08
CA GLU A 235 19.28 31.17 18.33
C GLU A 235 20.64 31.82 18.72
N ARG A 236 20.69 33.15 18.80
CA ARG A 236 21.92 33.89 19.13
C ARG A 236 22.61 33.50 20.43
N ARG A 237 21.81 33.07 21.43
CA ARG A 237 22.32 32.63 22.75
C ARG A 237 23.10 31.31 22.67
N LEU A 238 23.01 30.56 21.56
CA LEU A 238 23.79 29.35 21.34
C LEU A 238 25.25 29.63 20.96
N ALA A 239 25.61 30.89 20.70
CA ALA A 239 27.02 31.28 20.47
C ALA A 239 27.94 30.90 21.63
N SER A 240 27.46 31.00 22.89
CA SER A 240 28.24 30.65 24.10
C SER A 240 28.27 29.17 24.41
N ARG A 241 27.29 28.40 23.89
CA ARG A 241 27.19 26.97 24.08
C ARG A 241 26.58 26.32 22.82
N PRO A 242 27.38 26.04 21.79
CA PRO A 242 26.94 25.36 20.59
C PRO A 242 26.38 23.96 20.92
N VAL A 243 25.46 23.52 20.09
CA VAL A 243 24.84 22.18 20.26
C VAL A 243 25.86 21.10 19.88
N GLN A 244 25.93 20.07 20.69
CA GLN A 244 26.77 18.90 20.50
C GLN A 244 25.91 17.64 20.59
N VAL A 245 26.44 16.52 20.09
CA VAL A 245 25.78 15.23 20.15
C VAL A 245 26.75 14.14 20.62
N ASP A 246 26.21 13.17 21.35
CA ASP A 246 26.87 11.93 21.73
C ASP A 246 26.36 10.81 20.82
N VAL A 247 27.25 9.95 20.30
CA VAL A 247 26.91 8.92 19.31
C VAL A 247 27.43 7.56 19.76
N GLY A 248 26.54 6.58 19.78
CA GLY A 248 26.88 5.17 19.92
C GLY A 248 26.58 4.41 18.63
N VAL A 249 27.54 3.65 18.11
CA VAL A 249 27.35 2.86 16.89
C VAL A 249 27.78 1.41 17.07
N VAL A 250 26.91 0.47 16.67
CA VAL A 250 27.20 -0.95 16.62
C VAL A 250 27.39 -1.36 15.16
N CYS A 251 28.57 -1.88 14.83
CA CYS A 251 28.85 -2.46 13.53
C CYS A 251 28.54 -3.97 13.56
N LEU A 252 27.51 -4.39 12.84
CA LEU A 252 27.08 -5.78 12.75
C LEU A 252 27.69 -6.47 11.53
N ARG A 253 28.38 -7.58 11.77
CA ARG A 253 28.75 -8.52 10.70
C ARG A 253 27.54 -9.39 10.35
N LEU A 254 27.00 -9.20 9.15
CA LEU A 254 25.90 -10.00 8.66
C LEU A 254 26.38 -11.41 8.29
N GLY A 255 25.86 -12.39 9.01
CA GLY A 255 26.02 -13.80 8.71
C GLY A 255 24.93 -14.34 7.78
N PRO A 256 24.85 -15.67 7.59
CA PRO A 256 23.80 -16.29 6.82
C PRO A 256 22.40 -15.89 7.30
N VAL A 257 21.46 -15.68 6.35
CA VAL A 257 20.09 -15.26 6.68
C VAL A 257 19.35 -16.25 7.56
N GLY A 258 19.68 -17.54 7.44
CA GLY A 258 19.09 -18.61 8.26
C GLY A 258 19.34 -18.46 9.76
N GLU A 259 20.45 -17.84 10.17
CA GLU A 259 20.80 -17.62 11.58
C GLU A 259 20.06 -16.41 12.19
N ARG A 260 19.49 -15.52 11.40
CA ARG A 260 18.94 -14.23 11.85
C ARG A 260 17.47 -14.03 11.51
N ARG A 261 16.91 -14.67 10.46
CA ARG A 261 15.53 -14.46 10.01
C ARG A 261 14.50 -14.70 11.09
N GLY A 262 14.59 -15.82 11.82
CA GLY A 262 13.61 -16.17 12.87
C GLY A 262 13.72 -15.35 14.16
N VAL A 263 14.80 -14.58 14.32
CA VAL A 263 15.10 -13.77 15.51
C VAL A 263 15.36 -12.31 15.17
N ALA A 264 15.05 -11.87 13.95
CA ALA A 264 15.38 -10.54 13.45
C ALA A 264 14.87 -9.41 14.36
N ARG A 265 13.64 -9.51 14.85
CA ARG A 265 13.05 -8.55 15.80
C ARG A 265 13.86 -8.45 17.10
N LYS A 266 14.26 -9.60 17.67
CA LYS A 266 15.09 -9.64 18.87
C LYS A 266 16.46 -9.00 18.60
N LEU A 267 17.10 -9.35 17.46
CA LEU A 267 18.39 -8.78 17.08
C LEU A 267 18.32 -7.27 16.87
N ALA A 268 17.25 -6.77 16.24
CA ALA A 268 17.03 -5.32 16.07
C ALA A 268 16.97 -4.60 17.43
N ALA A 269 16.19 -5.12 18.38
CA ALA A 269 16.10 -4.56 19.72
C ALA A 269 17.45 -4.59 20.47
N GLU A 270 18.18 -5.70 20.39
CA GLU A 270 19.50 -5.84 21.01
C GLU A 270 20.53 -4.88 20.40
N LEU A 271 20.48 -4.64 19.07
CA LEU A 271 21.38 -3.69 18.40
C LEU A 271 21.15 -2.27 18.90
N ILE A 272 19.90 -1.83 18.97
CA ILE A 272 19.55 -0.51 19.49
C ILE A 272 19.98 -0.38 20.96
N GLN A 273 19.67 -1.37 21.79
CA GLN A 273 20.08 -1.34 23.21
C GLN A 273 21.59 -1.25 23.38
N ARG A 274 22.38 -1.94 22.56
CA ARG A 274 23.85 -1.84 22.60
C ARG A 274 24.35 -0.48 22.10
N ALA A 275 23.74 0.07 21.04
CA ALA A 275 24.09 1.40 20.54
C ALA A 275 23.76 2.49 21.57
N ASP A 276 22.62 2.40 22.24
CA ASP A 276 22.22 3.29 23.34
C ASP A 276 23.21 3.23 24.50
N LYS A 277 23.62 2.02 24.93
CA LYS A 277 24.63 1.86 25.96
C LYS A 277 25.97 2.52 25.59
N LEU A 278 26.42 2.36 24.33
CA LEU A 278 27.66 3.00 23.87
C LEU A 278 27.52 4.53 23.84
N MET A 279 26.37 5.05 23.42
CA MET A 279 26.09 6.48 23.45
C MET A 279 26.08 7.02 24.90
N TYR A 280 25.48 6.29 25.84
CA TYR A 280 25.47 6.65 27.26
C TYR A 280 26.91 6.65 27.87
N GLU A 281 27.75 5.68 27.50
CA GLU A 281 29.16 5.66 27.90
C GLU A 281 29.95 6.87 27.35
N ALA A 282 29.56 7.38 26.18
CA ALA A 282 30.12 8.61 25.59
C ALA A 282 29.80 9.84 26.45
N LYS A 283 28.58 9.96 26.99
CA LYS A 283 28.14 11.07 27.86
C LYS A 283 28.98 11.20 29.15
N GLY A 284 29.48 10.11 29.69
CA GLY A 284 30.23 10.09 30.94
C GLY A 284 31.63 10.67 30.86
N ARG A 285 32.12 11.08 29.71
CA ARG A 285 33.49 11.59 29.48
C ARG A 285 33.52 13.11 29.37
N GLN A 286 34.70 13.71 29.69
CA GLN A 286 34.87 15.17 29.62
C GLN A 286 34.75 15.77 28.23
N SER A 287 34.80 14.95 27.21
CA SER A 287 34.59 15.35 25.82
C SER A 287 33.57 14.41 25.17
N PRO A 288 32.57 14.88 24.45
CA PRO A 288 31.63 14.04 23.70
C PRO A 288 32.40 13.17 22.71
N HIS A 289 32.30 11.88 22.88
CA HIS A 289 32.98 10.93 22.01
C HIS A 289 32.00 10.08 21.23
N VAL A 290 32.44 9.62 20.08
CA VAL A 290 31.76 8.57 19.35
C VAL A 290 32.28 7.23 19.87
N HIS A 291 31.39 6.40 20.37
CA HIS A 291 31.70 5.05 20.82
C HIS A 291 31.19 4.02 19.83
N SER A 292 31.99 2.98 19.59
CA SER A 292 31.66 1.92 18.63
C SER A 292 31.97 0.53 19.18
N ALA A 293 31.19 -0.47 18.75
CA ALA A 293 31.46 -1.88 18.98
C ALA A 293 31.19 -2.70 17.72
N ALA A 294 31.94 -3.80 17.53
CA ALA A 294 31.74 -4.72 16.44
C ALA A 294 31.14 -6.04 17.00
N VAL A 295 30.03 -6.46 16.38
CA VAL A 295 29.29 -7.67 16.79
C VAL A 295 29.02 -8.58 15.60
N ARG A 296 28.69 -9.84 15.89
CA ARG A 296 28.21 -10.83 14.92
C ARG A 296 27.05 -11.63 15.51
N VAL A 297 26.27 -12.27 14.65
CA VAL A 297 25.22 -13.20 15.10
C VAL A 297 25.85 -14.57 15.33
N VAL A 298 25.58 -15.15 16.51
CA VAL A 298 25.99 -16.51 16.88
C VAL A 298 24.79 -17.18 17.56
N GLN A 299 24.27 -18.23 16.94
CA GLN A 299 23.10 -18.97 17.46
C GLN A 299 21.90 -18.05 17.80
N GLY A 300 21.60 -17.08 16.93
CA GLY A 300 20.49 -16.16 17.10
C GLY A 300 20.67 -15.09 18.18
N ASN A 301 21.90 -14.84 18.65
CA ASN A 301 22.23 -13.79 19.63
C ASN A 301 23.38 -12.92 19.09
N LEU A 302 23.48 -11.69 19.59
CA LEU A 302 24.63 -10.84 19.32
C LEU A 302 25.82 -11.23 20.20
N ALA A 303 26.96 -11.46 19.59
CA ALA A 303 28.22 -11.72 20.26
C ALA A 303 29.27 -10.69 19.80
N ASP A 304 30.09 -10.22 20.73
CA ASP A 304 31.17 -9.29 20.46
C ASP A 304 32.25 -9.98 19.59
N ILE A 305 32.85 -9.23 18.68
CA ILE A 305 33.99 -9.72 17.92
C ILE A 305 35.26 -9.44 18.72
N PRO A 306 36.08 -10.50 19.01
CA PRO A 306 37.33 -10.33 19.72
C PRO A 306 38.31 -9.41 18.97
N ASN A 307 39.15 -8.65 19.65
CA ASN A 307 40.15 -7.75 19.10
C ASN A 307 39.59 -6.73 18.12
N GLN A 308 38.40 -6.23 18.40
CA GLN A 308 37.63 -5.31 17.51
C GLN A 308 38.38 -4.00 17.20
N ASP A 309 39.33 -3.57 18.03
CA ASP A 309 40.15 -2.36 17.81
C ASP A 309 40.86 -2.38 16.46
N ALA A 310 41.26 -3.55 15.98
CA ALA A 310 41.88 -3.69 14.66
C ALA A 310 40.87 -3.40 13.52
N LEU A 311 39.60 -3.76 13.71
CA LEU A 311 38.54 -3.53 12.72
C LEU A 311 38.20 -2.05 12.52
N PHE A 312 38.48 -1.21 13.52
CA PHE A 312 38.25 0.24 13.47
C PHE A 312 39.49 1.04 13.06
N ARG A 313 40.68 0.43 12.96
CA ARG A 313 41.94 1.10 12.56
C ARG A 313 42.24 1.07 11.06
N ASP A 314 41.59 0.22 10.30
CA ASP A 314 41.99 -0.13 8.91
C ASP A 314 41.60 0.92 7.83
N CYS A 315 41.07 2.07 8.22
CA CYS A 315 40.56 3.10 7.33
C CYS A 315 41.62 4.02 6.70
N GLY A 316 42.81 4.11 7.30
CA GLY A 316 43.86 5.05 6.87
C GLY A 316 44.62 4.71 5.61
N THR A 317 44.60 3.42 5.16
CA THR A 317 45.52 2.92 4.12
C THR A 317 44.89 2.75 2.75
N ARG A 318 43.56 2.78 2.62
CA ARG A 318 42.89 2.53 1.31
C ARG A 318 42.71 3.76 0.40
N LYS A 319 42.96 5.00 0.85
CA LYS A 319 42.78 6.21 0.03
C LYS A 319 43.93 6.46 -0.95
N ALA A 320 45.04 5.73 -0.93
CA ALA A 320 46.20 5.95 -1.80
C ALA A 320 46.25 5.12 -3.09
N GLY A 321 45.24 4.29 -3.39
CA GLY A 321 45.31 3.29 -4.47
C GLY A 321 44.28 3.41 -5.60
N ARG A 322 43.55 4.52 -5.78
CA ARG A 322 42.70 4.71 -6.96
C ARG A 322 43.00 6.10 -7.59
N ARG A 323 43.93 6.14 -8.49
CA ARG A 323 44.00 7.06 -9.60
C ARG A 323 43.47 6.40 -10.86
#